data_c762ad6efd689a4ffb8c7b064df6ada0
#
_entry.id   c762ad6efd689a4ffb8c7b064df6ada0
#
_cell.length_a   1.000
_cell.length_b   1.000
_cell.length_c   1.000
_cell.angle_alpha   90.00
_cell.angle_beta   90.00
_cell.angle_gamma   90.00
#
_symmetry.space_group_name_H-M   'P 1'
#
loop_
_entity.id
_entity.type
_entity.pdbx_description
1 polymer ?
#
loop_
_entity_poly.entity_id
_entity_poly.type
_entity_poly.pdbx_seq_one_letter_code
_entity_poly.pdbx_strand_id
1 'polypeptide(L)'
;MKKEKIYLAGKVTGDPKYREKFAAGVRHFEEMNWRKEDIVNPAEECPEGWPWWRCMLRCVRLLLGCGFVAMLPDWRESRGARVEHWIARMTMKWILYVDGKGTPRATSKTE
;
A
#
# COMPACT_ATOMS: atom_id res chain seq x y z
N MET A 1 0.39 23.60 4.02
CA MET A 1 1.31 22.45 4.15
C MET A 1 0.61 21.18 3.74
N LYS A 2 1.20 20.43 2.82
CA LYS A 2 0.61 19.17 2.41
C LYS A 2 0.75 18.13 3.49
N LYS A 3 -0.35 17.44 3.78
CA LYS A 3 -0.28 16.30 4.68
C LYS A 3 0.30 15.11 3.96
N GLU A 4 1.14 14.37 4.64
CA GLU A 4 1.66 13.13 4.07
C GLU A 4 0.59 12.07 4.08
N LYS A 5 0.60 11.24 3.04
CA LYS A 5 -0.31 10.11 2.92
C LYS A 5 0.49 8.83 2.83
N ILE A 6 -0.12 7.73 3.27
CA ILE A 6 0.49 6.42 3.21
C ILE A 6 -0.34 5.50 2.31
N TYR A 7 0.34 4.80 1.43
CA TYR A 7 -0.29 3.88 0.48
C TYR A 7 -0.02 2.45 0.94
N LEU A 8 -1.06 1.62 0.97
CA LEU A 8 -0.92 0.21 1.34
C LEU A 8 -0.70 -0.62 0.09
N ALA A 9 0.35 -1.42 0.06
CA ALA A 9 0.67 -2.29 -1.05
C ALA A 9 0.72 -3.74 -0.58
N GLY A 10 0.03 -4.63 -1.27
CA GLY A 10 -0.01 -6.04 -0.91
C GLY A 10 -0.69 -6.85 -1.98
N LYS A 11 -0.81 -8.14 -1.73
CA LYS A 11 -1.40 -9.06 -2.68
C LYS A 11 -2.92 -8.92 -2.73
N VAL A 12 -3.45 -8.74 -3.93
CA VAL A 12 -4.89 -8.68 -4.17
C VAL A 12 -5.32 -9.87 -5.01
N THR A 13 -4.69 -10.05 -6.18
CA THR A 13 -5.05 -11.13 -7.10
C THR A 13 -4.74 -12.49 -6.49
N GLY A 14 -5.73 -13.35 -6.46
CA GLY A 14 -5.56 -14.70 -5.92
C GLY A 14 -5.70 -14.79 -4.40
N ASP A 15 -6.02 -13.70 -3.74
CA ASP A 15 -6.25 -13.70 -2.30
C ASP A 15 -7.73 -13.39 -2.04
N PRO A 16 -8.54 -14.39 -1.67
CA PRO A 16 -9.98 -14.15 -1.47
C PRO A 16 -10.29 -13.26 -0.27
N LYS A 17 -9.33 -13.06 0.62
CA LYS A 17 -9.51 -12.23 1.81
C LYS A 17 -8.76 -10.91 1.73
N TYR A 18 -8.45 -10.45 0.52
CA TYR A 18 -7.65 -9.24 0.38
C TYR A 18 -8.30 -8.03 1.00
N ARG A 19 -9.62 -7.92 0.94
CA ARG A 19 -10.32 -6.76 1.53
C ARG A 19 -10.16 -6.71 3.04
N GLU A 20 -10.26 -7.86 3.71
CA GLU A 20 -10.08 -7.94 5.16
C GLU A 20 -8.64 -7.60 5.54
N LYS A 21 -7.68 -8.09 4.77
CA LYS A 21 -6.27 -7.83 5.01
C LYS A 21 -5.96 -6.34 4.91
N PHE A 22 -6.45 -5.69 3.86
CA PHE A 22 -6.21 -4.26 3.68
C PHE A 22 -6.95 -3.44 4.75
N ALA A 23 -8.15 -3.86 5.14
CA ALA A 23 -8.88 -3.19 6.21
C ALA A 23 -8.12 -3.30 7.54
N ALA A 24 -7.51 -4.46 7.79
CA ALA A 24 -6.69 -4.63 8.99
C ALA A 24 -5.47 -3.72 8.95
N GLY A 25 -4.88 -3.55 7.76
CA GLY A 25 -3.77 -2.61 7.57
C GLY A 25 -4.17 -1.18 7.88
N VAL A 26 -5.35 -0.76 7.43
CA VAL A 26 -5.86 0.57 7.72
C VAL A 26 -6.00 0.76 9.23
N ARG A 27 -6.62 -0.21 9.91
CA ARG A 27 -6.80 -0.12 11.36
C ARG A 27 -5.47 -0.04 12.08
N HIS A 28 -4.48 -0.81 11.62
CA HIS A 28 -3.15 -0.80 12.21
C HIS A 28 -2.53 0.59 12.17
N PHE A 29 -2.61 1.26 11.03
CA PHE A 29 -2.04 2.60 10.90
C PHE A 29 -2.87 3.66 11.60
N GLU A 30 -4.19 3.47 11.69
CA GLU A 30 -5.01 4.36 12.52
C GLU A 30 -4.59 4.28 13.99
N GLU A 31 -4.25 3.09 14.47
CA GLU A 31 -3.75 2.93 15.83
C GLU A 31 -2.40 3.59 16.05
N MET A 32 -1.66 3.81 14.97
CA MET A 32 -0.41 4.54 15.01
C MET A 32 -0.58 6.05 14.78
N ASN A 33 -1.82 6.52 14.92
CA ASN A 33 -2.18 7.93 14.79
C ASN A 33 -2.22 8.48 13.37
N TRP A 34 -2.26 7.61 12.38
CA TRP A 34 -2.54 8.05 11.02
C TRP A 34 -4.03 8.32 10.90
N ARG A 35 -4.39 9.40 10.24
CA ARG A 35 -5.81 9.69 9.98
C ARG A 35 -6.30 8.81 8.85
N LYS A 36 -7.52 8.31 8.96
CA LYS A 36 -8.09 7.42 7.95
C LYS A 36 -8.04 8.03 6.55
N GLU A 37 -8.31 9.33 6.45
CA GLU A 37 -8.31 10.00 5.15
C GLU A 37 -6.92 10.11 4.53
N ASP A 38 -5.86 9.90 5.32
CA ASP A 38 -4.49 9.94 4.83
C ASP A 38 -3.92 8.54 4.55
N ILE A 39 -4.74 7.50 4.72
CA ILE A 39 -4.37 6.12 4.43
C ILE A 39 -5.07 5.70 3.15
N VAL A 40 -4.29 5.42 2.10
CA VAL A 40 -4.84 5.02 0.81
C VAL A 40 -4.95 3.50 0.78
N ASN A 41 -6.18 3.00 0.66
CA ASN A 41 -6.47 1.57 0.61
C ASN A 41 -6.88 1.21 -0.82
N PRO A 42 -5.99 0.60 -1.61
CA PRO A 42 -6.31 0.29 -3.00
C PRO A 42 -7.44 -0.72 -3.15
N ALA A 43 -7.72 -1.51 -2.12
CA ALA A 43 -8.85 -2.45 -2.18
C ALA A 43 -10.18 -1.72 -2.32
N GLU A 44 -10.26 -0.46 -1.86
CA GLU A 44 -11.47 0.33 -1.97
C GLU A 44 -11.47 1.22 -3.22
N GLU A 45 -10.33 1.33 -3.89
CA GLU A 45 -10.19 2.26 -5.02
C GLU A 45 -10.43 1.60 -6.37
N CYS A 46 -10.41 0.28 -6.44
CA CYS A 46 -10.62 -0.45 -7.69
C CYS A 46 -11.93 -1.23 -7.62
N PRO A 47 -12.93 -0.87 -8.45
CA PRO A 47 -14.16 -1.66 -8.49
C PRO A 47 -13.89 -3.09 -8.95
N GLU A 48 -14.70 -4.03 -8.48
CA GLU A 48 -14.64 -5.38 -8.97
C GLU A 48 -14.97 -5.41 -10.46
N GLY A 49 -14.29 -6.28 -11.18
CA GLY A 49 -14.50 -6.42 -12.60
C GLY A 49 -13.57 -5.56 -13.46
N TRP A 50 -12.81 -4.67 -12.86
CA TRP A 50 -11.81 -3.93 -13.62
C TRP A 50 -10.67 -4.86 -14.00
N PRO A 51 -10.13 -4.75 -15.24
CA PRO A 51 -8.94 -5.52 -15.59
C PRO A 51 -7.75 -5.07 -14.76
N TRP A 52 -6.79 -5.97 -14.60
CA TRP A 52 -5.62 -5.72 -13.77
C TRP A 52 -4.87 -4.44 -14.15
N TRP A 53 -4.69 -4.20 -15.45
CA TRP A 53 -3.93 -3.03 -15.90
C TRP A 53 -4.61 -1.72 -15.49
N ARG A 54 -5.96 -1.72 -15.49
CA ARG A 54 -6.70 -0.50 -15.14
C ARG A 54 -6.56 -0.20 -13.65
N CYS A 55 -6.63 -1.23 -12.83
CA CYS A 55 -6.40 -1.08 -11.41
C CYS A 55 -4.97 -0.61 -11.14
N MET A 56 -4.00 -1.15 -11.87
CA MET A 56 -2.61 -0.74 -11.69
C MET A 56 -2.41 0.74 -12.02
N LEU A 57 -3.01 1.23 -13.09
CA LEU A 57 -2.91 2.64 -13.43
C LEU A 57 -3.49 3.51 -12.32
N ARG A 58 -4.65 3.13 -11.81
CA ARG A 58 -5.28 3.87 -10.72
C ARG A 58 -4.39 3.86 -9.47
N CYS A 59 -3.89 2.69 -9.12
CA CYS A 59 -3.08 2.52 -7.92
C CYS A 59 -1.76 3.27 -8.02
N VAL A 60 -1.12 3.26 -9.19
CA VAL A 60 0.13 3.99 -9.38
C VAL A 60 -0.09 5.49 -9.21
N ARG A 61 -1.20 6.00 -9.75
CA ARG A 61 -1.51 7.43 -9.58
C ARG A 61 -1.70 7.78 -8.11
N LEU A 62 -2.39 6.92 -7.36
CA LEU A 62 -2.59 7.15 -5.94
C LEU A 62 -1.27 7.08 -5.18
N LEU A 63 -0.44 6.09 -5.53
CA LEU A 63 0.86 5.91 -4.93
C LEU A 63 1.76 7.13 -5.12
N LEU A 64 1.75 7.70 -6.32
CA LEU A 64 2.61 8.85 -6.61
C LEU A 64 2.23 10.08 -5.77
N GLY A 65 0.99 10.15 -5.32
CA GLY A 65 0.55 11.22 -4.43
C GLY A 65 0.87 11.00 -2.95
N CYS A 66 1.48 9.87 -2.59
CA CYS A 66 1.78 9.54 -1.21
C CYS A 66 3.27 9.67 -0.94
N GLY A 67 3.62 10.10 0.27
CA GLY A 67 5.02 10.17 0.68
C GLY A 67 5.51 8.87 1.30
N PHE A 68 4.59 8.03 1.77
CA PHE A 68 4.88 6.78 2.46
C PHE A 68 4.20 5.62 1.76
N VAL A 69 4.83 4.48 1.78
CA VAL A 69 4.27 3.23 1.25
C VAL A 69 4.46 2.14 2.29
N ALA A 70 3.37 1.47 2.65
CA ALA A 70 3.42 0.35 3.59
C ALA A 70 3.30 -0.95 2.79
N MET A 71 4.33 -1.77 2.85
CA MET A 71 4.33 -3.07 2.17
C MET A 71 3.76 -4.12 3.13
N LEU A 72 2.60 -4.67 2.79
CA LEU A 72 1.97 -5.71 3.60
C LEU A 72 2.79 -7.01 3.52
N PRO A 73 2.62 -7.94 4.47
CA PRO A 73 3.55 -9.08 4.57
C PRO A 73 3.69 -9.93 3.32
N ASP A 74 2.66 -10.00 2.48
CA ASP A 74 2.65 -10.85 1.29
C ASP A 74 3.00 -10.12 0.00
N TRP A 75 3.56 -8.93 0.10
CA TRP A 75 3.78 -8.11 -1.09
C TRP A 75 4.69 -8.77 -2.13
N ARG A 76 5.63 -9.59 -1.68
CA ARG A 76 6.56 -10.26 -2.61
C ARG A 76 5.88 -11.29 -3.48
N GLU A 77 4.70 -11.74 -3.08
CA GLU A 77 3.93 -12.72 -3.85
C GLU A 77 3.01 -12.07 -4.86
N SER A 78 3.01 -10.73 -4.93
CA SER A 78 2.14 -9.97 -5.81
C SER A 78 2.95 -9.23 -6.85
N ARG A 79 2.64 -9.49 -8.13
CA ARG A 79 3.32 -8.77 -9.21
C ARG A 79 3.03 -7.28 -9.14
N GLY A 80 1.78 -6.91 -8.85
CA GLY A 80 1.41 -5.51 -8.72
C GLY A 80 2.13 -4.81 -7.58
N ALA A 81 2.17 -5.47 -6.41
CA ALA A 81 2.84 -4.89 -5.25
C ALA A 81 4.35 -4.75 -5.48
N ARG A 82 4.96 -5.69 -6.21
CA ARG A 82 6.39 -5.57 -6.54
C ARG A 82 6.65 -4.39 -7.46
N VAL A 83 5.75 -4.13 -8.41
CA VAL A 83 5.87 -2.95 -9.27
C VAL A 83 5.74 -1.67 -8.44
N GLU A 84 4.79 -1.66 -7.54
CA GLU A 84 4.58 -0.51 -6.66
C GLU A 84 5.78 -0.28 -5.75
N HIS A 85 6.38 -1.35 -5.26
CA HIS A 85 7.59 -1.25 -4.44
C HIS A 85 8.73 -0.62 -5.24
N TRP A 86 8.89 -1.07 -6.49
CA TRP A 86 9.93 -0.53 -7.37
C TRP A 86 9.71 0.97 -7.62
N ILE A 87 8.46 1.37 -7.90
CA ILE A 87 8.13 2.77 -8.13
C ILE A 87 8.41 3.59 -6.87
N ALA A 88 8.04 3.05 -5.70
CA ALA A 88 8.28 3.74 -4.44
C ALA A 88 9.78 4.01 -4.23
N ARG A 89 10.61 3.02 -4.56
CA ARG A 89 12.06 3.20 -4.44
C ARG A 89 12.58 4.22 -5.44
N MET A 90 12.11 4.14 -6.67
CA MET A 90 12.57 5.06 -7.72
C MET A 90 12.15 6.50 -7.47
N THR A 91 11.04 6.70 -6.78
CA THR A 91 10.55 8.04 -6.46
C THR A 91 10.91 8.48 -5.04
N MET A 92 11.78 7.71 -4.39
CA MET A 92 12.38 8.04 -3.09
C MET A 92 11.34 8.24 -1.98
N LYS A 93 10.35 7.38 -1.96
CA LYS A 93 9.34 7.40 -0.90
C LYS A 93 9.84 6.66 0.33
N TRP A 94 9.27 7.01 1.49
CA TRP A 94 9.51 6.23 2.70
C TRP A 94 8.77 4.91 2.61
N ILE A 95 9.47 3.82 2.81
CA ILE A 95 8.88 2.48 2.71
C ILE A 95 8.89 1.83 4.08
N LEU A 96 7.69 1.42 4.51
CA LEU A 96 7.51 0.70 5.77
C LEU A 96 7.15 -0.73 5.43
N TYR A 97 7.82 -1.68 6.05
CA TYR A 97 7.52 -3.09 5.84
C TYR A 97 6.74 -3.59 7.05
N VAL A 98 5.54 -4.08 6.79
CA VAL A 98 4.66 -4.62 7.84
C VAL A 98 4.93 -6.12 7.92
N ASP A 99 5.32 -6.61 9.10
CA ASP A 99 5.58 -8.03 9.26
C ASP A 99 4.28 -8.80 9.48
N GLY A 100 4.38 -10.13 9.58
CA GLY A 100 3.21 -10.98 9.77
C GLY A 100 2.45 -10.73 11.07
N LYS A 101 3.03 -9.98 11.99
CA LYS A 101 2.39 -9.59 13.24
C LYS A 101 1.78 -8.20 13.18
N GLY A 102 1.86 -7.56 12.01
CA GLY A 102 1.32 -6.23 11.83
C GLY A 102 2.22 -5.10 12.32
N THR A 103 3.45 -5.40 12.73
CA THR A 103 4.37 -4.38 13.20
C THR A 103 5.21 -3.84 12.04
N PRO A 104 5.10 -2.55 11.72
CA PRO A 104 5.89 -2.02 10.62
C PRO A 104 7.34 -1.83 11.01
N ARG A 105 8.22 -2.01 10.03
CA ARG A 105 9.64 -1.70 10.18
C ARG A 105 9.97 -0.58 9.22
N ALA A 106 10.45 0.54 9.76
CA ALA A 106 10.84 1.68 8.95
C ALA A 106 12.16 1.39 8.25
N THR A 107 12.27 1.83 7.00
CA THR A 107 13.52 1.78 6.27
C THR A 107 13.81 3.17 5.72
N SER A 108 15.04 3.36 5.28
CA SER A 108 15.39 4.63 4.64
C SER A 108 14.76 4.72 3.27
N LYS A 109 14.71 5.94 2.75
CA LYS A 109 14.10 6.19 1.44
C LYS A 109 14.77 5.45 0.31
N THR A 110 16.03 5.16 0.44
CA THR A 110 16.82 4.61 -0.67
C THR A 110 17.23 3.18 -0.45
N GLU A 111 16.68 2.54 0.53
CA GLU A 111 17.00 1.16 0.85
C GLU A 111 16.76 0.18 -0.28
#